data_c4dabd558ac7eb87e25bcc94e699063a
#
_entry.id   c4dabd558ac7eb87e25bcc94e699063a
#
_cell.length_a   1.000
_cell.length_b   1.000
_cell.length_c   1.000
_cell.angle_alpha   90.00
_cell.angle_beta   90.00
_cell.angle_gamma   90.00
#
_symmetry.space_group_name_H-M   'P 1'
#
loop_
_entity.id
_entity.type
_entity.pdbx_description
1 polymer ?
#
loop_
_entity_poly.entity_id
_entity_poly.type
_entity_poly.pdbx_seq_one_letter_code
_entity_poly.pdbx_strand_id
1 'polypeptide(L)'
;AVVAQIDGARLAAADTLVHEFRFLEYHSALAFLLAAALFWGLSIGTVKLPLDQIYNSVLEQLMGDLPIEAVGRGPVHDIVWLLRLPRLVLAALIGCGLAVCGVIMQAIVKNPLADPYILGISSGASLGATSAILLGIGASLGPNFVGISAFIGAFVLSLAVLFISNLGGR
;
A
#
# COMPACT_ATOMS: atom_id res chain seq x y z
N ALA A 1 -48.30 23.01 2.51
CA ALA A 1 -46.94 23.51 2.31
C ALA A 1 -46.00 22.97 3.45
N VAL A 2 -46.31 23.18 4.73
CA VAL A 2 -45.49 22.78 5.87
C VAL A 2 -45.29 21.27 5.96
N VAL A 3 -46.33 20.45 5.76
CA VAL A 3 -46.25 18.97 5.83
C VAL A 3 -45.35 18.43 4.71
N ALA A 4 -45.44 18.94 3.50
CA ALA A 4 -44.59 18.52 2.39
C ALA A 4 -43.10 18.89 2.62
N GLN A 5 -42.83 19.96 3.34
CA GLN A 5 -41.48 20.40 3.68
C GLN A 5 -40.86 19.49 4.78
N ILE A 6 -41.68 19.05 5.75
CA ILE A 6 -41.24 18.12 6.82
C ILE A 6 -40.99 16.73 6.22
N ASP A 7 -41.83 16.25 5.30
CA ASP A 7 -41.64 14.97 4.63
C ASP A 7 -40.40 14.99 3.70
N GLY A 8 -40.17 16.09 3.00
CA GLY A 8 -38.96 16.27 2.21
C GLY A 8 -37.68 16.25 3.06
N ALA A 9 -37.66 16.90 4.22
CA ALA A 9 -36.53 16.89 5.13
C ALA A 9 -36.28 15.50 5.74
N ARG A 10 -37.33 14.75 6.07
CA ARG A 10 -37.21 13.36 6.56
C ARG A 10 -36.65 12.40 5.51
N LEU A 11 -37.09 12.53 4.27
CA LEU A 11 -36.59 11.71 3.16
C LEU A 11 -35.12 12.02 2.89
N ALA A 12 -34.72 13.30 2.89
CA ALA A 12 -33.32 13.69 2.74
C ALA A 12 -32.43 13.17 3.89
N ALA A 13 -32.93 13.23 5.13
CA ALA A 13 -32.22 12.68 6.28
C ALA A 13 -32.12 11.14 6.22
N ALA A 14 -33.16 10.45 5.75
CA ALA A 14 -33.12 9.01 5.56
C ALA A 14 -32.12 8.61 4.47
N ASP A 15 -32.05 9.37 3.36
CA ASP A 15 -31.10 9.13 2.27
C ASP A 15 -29.65 9.33 2.74
N THR A 16 -29.38 10.38 3.50
CA THR A 16 -28.04 10.58 4.08
C THR A 16 -27.64 9.46 5.04
N LEU A 17 -28.55 9.00 5.89
CA LEU A 17 -28.29 7.86 6.78
C LEU A 17 -28.01 6.58 6.00
N VAL A 18 -28.79 6.29 4.96
CA VAL A 18 -28.56 5.12 4.11
C VAL A 18 -27.18 5.19 3.43
N HIS A 19 -26.79 6.36 2.95
CA HIS A 19 -25.46 6.57 2.36
C HIS A 19 -24.34 6.38 3.37
N GLU A 20 -24.48 6.88 4.61
CA GLU A 20 -23.49 6.69 5.67
C GLU A 20 -23.37 5.22 6.10
N PHE A 21 -24.51 4.52 6.26
CA PHE A 21 -24.50 3.09 6.58
C PHE A 21 -23.82 2.27 5.49
N ARG A 22 -24.13 2.51 4.23
CA ARG A 22 -23.48 1.84 3.10
C ARG A 22 -21.99 2.15 3.04
N PHE A 23 -21.59 3.39 3.30
CA PHE A 23 -20.19 3.77 3.36
C PHE A 23 -19.43 2.98 4.44
N LEU A 24 -19.98 2.90 5.66
CA LEU A 24 -19.40 2.12 6.75
C LEU A 24 -19.34 0.61 6.44
N GLU A 25 -20.39 0.08 5.82
CA GLU A 25 -20.46 -1.33 5.42
C GLU A 25 -19.37 -1.68 4.40
N TYR A 26 -19.19 -0.87 3.35
CA TYR A 26 -18.13 -1.09 2.37
C TYR A 26 -16.74 -0.98 2.99
N HIS A 27 -16.49 0.00 3.84
CA HIS A 27 -15.18 0.18 4.47
C HIS A 27 -14.87 -0.95 5.46
N SER A 28 -15.85 -1.40 6.21
CA SER A 28 -15.67 -2.54 7.12
C SER A 28 -15.40 -3.85 6.35
N ALA A 29 -16.10 -4.08 5.24
CA ALA A 29 -15.86 -5.22 4.38
C ALA A 29 -14.45 -5.18 3.74
N LEU A 30 -14.01 -4.01 3.26
CA LEU A 30 -12.66 -3.84 2.71
C LEU A 30 -11.59 -4.01 3.78
N ALA A 31 -11.78 -3.47 4.98
CA ALA A 31 -10.87 -3.66 6.10
C ALA A 31 -10.76 -5.14 6.51
N PHE A 32 -11.89 -5.85 6.54
CA PHE A 32 -11.90 -7.28 6.81
C PHE A 32 -11.17 -8.08 5.72
N LEU A 33 -11.40 -7.76 4.43
CA LEU A 33 -10.70 -8.39 3.32
C LEU A 33 -9.19 -8.13 3.37
N LEU A 34 -8.78 -6.92 3.73
CA LEU A 34 -7.36 -6.59 3.91
C LEU A 34 -6.75 -7.39 5.06
N ALA A 35 -7.41 -7.45 6.21
CA ALA A 35 -6.96 -8.23 7.36
C ALA A 35 -6.85 -9.73 7.01
N ALA A 36 -7.85 -10.27 6.32
CA ALA A 36 -7.84 -11.65 5.84
C ALA A 36 -6.71 -11.91 4.84
N ALA A 37 -6.46 -10.99 3.92
CA ALA A 37 -5.36 -11.09 2.95
C ALA A 37 -3.98 -11.04 3.63
N LEU A 38 -3.80 -10.18 4.63
CA LEU A 38 -2.57 -10.12 5.42
C LEU A 38 -2.35 -11.41 6.21
N PHE A 39 -3.39 -11.94 6.85
CA PHE A 39 -3.32 -13.20 7.58
C PHE A 39 -3.01 -14.38 6.63
N TRP A 40 -3.67 -14.41 5.48
CA TRP A 40 -3.40 -15.43 4.45
C TRP A 40 -1.96 -15.31 3.94
N GLY A 41 -1.48 -14.10 3.71
CA GLY A 41 -0.12 -13.82 3.26
C GLY A 41 0.95 -14.28 4.27
N LEU A 42 0.68 -14.21 5.57
CA LEU A 42 1.56 -14.79 6.61
C LEU A 42 1.66 -16.31 6.49
N SER A 43 0.57 -16.97 6.08
CA SER A 43 0.50 -18.42 5.97
C SER A 43 1.21 -18.96 4.73
N ILE A 44 1.23 -18.19 3.63
CA ILE A 44 1.83 -18.58 2.35
C ILE A 44 3.28 -18.09 2.28
N GLY A 45 4.19 -18.99 1.95
CA GLY A 45 5.61 -18.64 1.74
C GLY A 45 6.39 -19.80 1.16
N THR A 46 7.64 -19.55 0.77
CA THR A 46 8.57 -20.56 0.24
C THR A 46 8.84 -21.69 1.22
N VAL A 47 8.80 -21.38 2.51
CA VAL A 47 8.92 -22.37 3.59
C VAL A 47 7.51 -22.65 4.13
N LYS A 48 7.09 -23.91 4.08
CA LYS A 48 5.81 -24.34 4.65
C LYS A 48 5.94 -24.37 6.16
N LEU A 49 5.31 -23.42 6.83
CA LEU A 49 5.23 -23.37 8.28
C LEU A 49 3.85 -23.85 8.73
N PRO A 50 3.74 -24.66 9.78
CA PRO A 50 2.46 -25.03 10.40
C PRO A 50 1.73 -23.78 10.91
N LEU A 51 0.43 -23.70 10.68
CA LEU A 51 -0.38 -22.52 11.05
C LEU A 51 -0.39 -22.25 12.56
N ASP A 52 -0.34 -23.31 13.36
CA ASP A 52 -0.25 -23.24 14.83
C ASP A 52 1.02 -22.51 15.29
N GLN A 53 2.15 -22.77 14.64
CA GLN A 53 3.42 -22.11 14.98
C GLN A 53 3.41 -20.63 14.57
N ILE A 54 2.83 -20.29 13.42
CA ILE A 54 2.68 -18.89 13.00
C ILE A 54 1.78 -18.14 13.99
N TYR A 55 0.62 -18.74 14.31
CA TYR A 55 -0.33 -18.14 15.23
C TYR A 55 0.26 -17.91 16.61
N ASN A 56 0.92 -18.92 17.17
CA ASN A 56 1.59 -18.82 18.47
C ASN A 56 2.69 -17.76 18.46
N SER A 57 3.52 -17.70 17.42
CA SER A 57 4.58 -16.67 17.28
C SER A 57 4.02 -15.24 17.24
N VAL A 58 2.87 -15.05 16.60
CA VAL A 58 2.20 -13.73 16.55
C VAL A 58 1.54 -13.40 17.87
N LEU A 59 0.85 -14.38 18.47
CA LEU A 59 0.12 -14.18 19.72
C LEU A 59 1.06 -13.88 20.89
N GLU A 60 2.15 -14.63 21.01
CA GLU A 60 3.17 -14.45 22.04
C GLU A 60 3.78 -13.05 22.00
N GLN A 61 4.04 -12.53 20.80
CA GLN A 61 4.59 -11.19 20.64
C GLN A 61 3.58 -10.08 20.93
N LEU A 62 2.28 -10.30 20.62
CA LEU A 62 1.22 -9.31 20.85
C LEU A 62 0.78 -9.26 22.31
N MET A 63 0.76 -10.38 22.99
CA MET A 63 0.27 -10.46 24.38
C MET A 63 1.33 -10.11 25.43
N GLY A 64 2.62 -10.01 25.03
CA GLY A 64 3.67 -9.42 25.86
C GLY A 64 4.02 -10.16 27.16
N ASP A 65 3.52 -11.38 27.35
CA ASP A 65 3.60 -12.10 28.63
C ASP A 65 4.88 -12.92 28.83
N LEU A 66 5.76 -12.98 27.83
CA LEU A 66 7.02 -13.70 27.96
C LEU A 66 8.20 -12.77 27.73
N PRO A 67 9.22 -12.80 28.63
CA PRO A 67 10.45 -12.07 28.40
C PRO A 67 11.07 -12.54 27.08
N ILE A 68 11.47 -11.59 26.24
CA ILE A 68 12.04 -11.77 24.90
C ILE A 68 13.20 -12.80 24.87
N GLU A 69 13.77 -13.12 26.02
CA GLU A 69 14.84 -14.09 26.20
C GLU A 69 14.35 -15.55 26.38
N ALA A 70 13.09 -15.77 26.72
CA ALA A 70 12.54 -17.09 27.02
C ALA A 70 11.88 -17.77 25.79
N VAL A 71 11.45 -17.00 24.79
CA VAL A 71 11.00 -17.55 23.52
C VAL A 71 12.25 -17.80 22.69
N GLY A 72 12.71 -19.02 22.66
CA GLY A 72 13.83 -19.41 21.82
C GLY A 72 13.58 -18.88 20.40
N ARG A 73 14.46 -17.99 19.92
CA ARG A 73 14.46 -17.48 18.54
C ARG A 73 14.59 -18.67 17.59
N GLY A 74 13.48 -19.35 17.39
CA GLY A 74 13.40 -20.46 16.46
C GLY A 74 13.31 -19.95 15.03
N PRO A 75 13.70 -20.74 14.03
CA PRO A 75 13.67 -20.36 12.62
C PRO A 75 12.27 -19.91 12.18
N VAL A 76 11.21 -20.33 12.82
CA VAL A 76 9.82 -19.91 12.54
C VAL A 76 9.59 -18.45 12.92
N HIS A 77 10.02 -18.04 14.09
CA HIS A 77 9.94 -16.66 14.56
C HIS A 77 10.69 -15.71 13.61
N ASP A 78 11.91 -16.05 13.25
CA ASP A 78 12.73 -15.23 12.35
C ASP A 78 12.10 -15.11 10.96
N ILE A 79 11.54 -16.19 10.42
CA ILE A 79 10.86 -16.17 9.13
C ILE A 79 9.61 -15.30 9.19
N VAL A 80 8.83 -15.38 10.24
CA VAL A 80 7.59 -14.59 10.38
C VAL A 80 7.90 -13.12 10.59
N TRP A 81 8.75 -12.78 11.54
CA TRP A 81 8.98 -11.40 11.99
C TRP A 81 10.01 -10.63 11.17
N LEU A 82 11.06 -11.30 10.65
CA LEU A 82 12.12 -10.62 9.89
C LEU A 82 11.91 -10.68 8.37
N LEU A 83 11.12 -11.64 7.88
CA LEU A 83 10.94 -11.80 6.44
C LEU A 83 9.48 -11.58 5.98
N ARG A 84 8.51 -12.26 6.59
CA ARG A 84 7.11 -12.24 6.08
C ARG A 84 6.39 -10.96 6.48
N LEU A 85 6.38 -10.63 7.74
CA LEU A 85 5.63 -9.48 8.27
C LEU A 85 6.11 -8.15 7.67
N PRO A 86 7.41 -7.85 7.59
CA PRO A 86 7.86 -6.59 6.97
C PRO A 86 7.46 -6.48 5.50
N ARG A 87 7.49 -7.58 4.75
CA ARG A 87 7.07 -7.58 3.34
C ARG A 87 5.57 -7.34 3.19
N LEU A 88 4.75 -7.91 4.06
CA LEU A 88 3.30 -7.69 4.04
C LEU A 88 2.94 -6.26 4.41
N VAL A 89 3.57 -5.71 5.45
CA VAL A 89 3.38 -4.30 5.85
C VAL A 89 3.81 -3.38 4.70
N LEU A 90 4.96 -3.64 4.09
CA LEU A 90 5.43 -2.87 2.95
C LEU A 90 4.47 -2.94 1.77
N ALA A 91 3.95 -4.12 1.44
CA ALA A 91 2.97 -4.30 0.37
C ALA A 91 1.67 -3.52 0.65
N ALA A 92 1.18 -3.54 1.89
CA ALA A 92 0.01 -2.76 2.29
C ALA A 92 0.26 -1.24 2.17
N LEU A 93 1.41 -0.76 2.63
CA LEU A 93 1.79 0.67 2.53
C LEU A 93 1.94 1.12 1.07
N ILE A 94 2.55 0.30 0.22
CA ILE A 94 2.66 0.57 -1.21
C ILE A 94 1.27 0.63 -1.86
N GLY A 95 0.39 -0.33 -1.54
CA GLY A 95 -0.98 -0.35 -2.05
C GLY A 95 -1.77 0.88 -1.65
N CYS A 96 -1.68 1.29 -0.38
CA CYS A 96 -2.28 2.55 0.09
C CYS A 96 -1.72 3.77 -0.64
N GLY A 97 -0.41 3.85 -0.82
CA GLY A 97 0.23 4.95 -1.55
C GLY A 97 -0.24 5.02 -3.00
N LEU A 98 -0.30 3.88 -3.69
CA LEU A 98 -0.79 3.82 -5.09
C LEU A 98 -2.27 4.22 -5.19
N ALA A 99 -3.11 3.82 -4.24
CA ALA A 99 -4.52 4.21 -4.21
C ALA A 99 -4.68 5.73 -4.09
N VAL A 100 -3.94 6.38 -3.19
CA VAL A 100 -3.94 7.84 -3.02
C VAL A 100 -3.45 8.53 -4.30
N CYS A 101 -2.34 8.08 -4.87
CA CYS A 101 -1.82 8.61 -6.15
C CYS A 101 -2.84 8.46 -7.27
N GLY A 102 -3.53 7.31 -7.35
CA GLY A 102 -4.57 7.06 -8.34
C GLY A 102 -5.71 8.06 -8.25
N VAL A 103 -6.25 8.28 -7.05
CA VAL A 103 -7.34 9.25 -6.82
C VAL A 103 -6.91 10.67 -7.20
N ILE A 104 -5.70 11.08 -6.81
CA ILE A 104 -5.16 12.40 -7.14
C ILE A 104 -5.01 12.57 -8.65
N MET A 105 -4.46 11.57 -9.35
CA MET A 105 -4.31 11.60 -10.81
C MET A 105 -5.66 11.71 -11.52
N GLN A 106 -6.65 10.91 -11.12
CA GLN A 106 -8.01 10.98 -11.68
C GLN A 106 -8.64 12.36 -11.48
N ALA A 107 -8.43 12.97 -10.32
CA ALA A 107 -8.93 14.31 -10.00
C ALA A 107 -8.25 15.40 -10.86
N ILE A 108 -6.92 15.34 -11.01
CA ILE A 108 -6.16 16.34 -11.80
C ILE A 108 -6.49 16.24 -13.29
N VAL A 109 -6.50 15.02 -13.83
CA VAL A 109 -6.77 14.78 -15.27
C VAL A 109 -8.26 14.84 -15.59
N LYS A 110 -9.13 14.83 -14.55
CA LYS A 110 -10.61 14.76 -14.69
C LYS A 110 -11.05 13.57 -15.54
N ASN A 111 -10.33 12.45 -15.44
CA ASN A 111 -10.59 11.23 -16.16
C ASN A 111 -10.51 10.04 -15.20
N PRO A 112 -11.56 9.25 -15.02
CA PRO A 112 -11.56 8.09 -14.14
C PRO A 112 -10.63 6.95 -14.61
N LEU A 113 -10.14 7.00 -15.85
CA LEU A 113 -9.18 6.04 -16.41
C LEU A 113 -7.72 6.50 -16.25
N ALA A 114 -7.47 7.65 -15.61
CA ALA A 114 -6.12 8.14 -15.40
C ALA A 114 -5.39 7.25 -14.39
N ASP A 115 -4.18 6.84 -14.77
CA ASP A 115 -3.30 5.97 -14.01
C ASP A 115 -1.96 6.69 -13.77
N PRO A 116 -1.42 6.72 -12.53
CA PRO A 116 -0.12 7.29 -12.25
C PRO A 116 1.04 6.65 -13.05
N TYR A 117 0.90 5.41 -13.52
CA TYR A 117 1.90 4.76 -14.38
C TYR A 117 2.11 5.44 -15.73
N ILE A 118 1.13 6.19 -16.24
CA ILE A 118 1.23 6.93 -17.51
C ILE A 118 2.38 7.96 -17.49
N LEU A 119 2.73 8.47 -16.32
CA LEU A 119 3.86 9.40 -16.16
C LEU A 119 5.25 8.75 -16.28
N GLY A 120 5.32 7.46 -16.60
CA GLY A 120 6.58 6.76 -16.76
C GLY A 120 7.33 6.49 -15.44
N ILE A 121 6.65 6.60 -14.28
CA ILE A 121 7.24 6.40 -12.96
C ILE A 121 7.90 5.03 -12.86
N SER A 122 7.20 3.98 -13.30
CA SER A 122 7.71 2.60 -13.27
C SER A 122 8.94 2.40 -14.16
N SER A 123 8.90 2.98 -15.37
CA SER A 123 10.02 2.91 -16.31
C SER A 123 11.24 3.65 -15.79
N GLY A 124 11.03 4.83 -15.18
CA GLY A 124 12.08 5.61 -14.54
C GLY A 124 12.71 4.87 -13.36
N ALA A 125 11.87 4.28 -12.50
CA ALA A 125 12.35 3.46 -11.38
C ALA A 125 13.21 2.28 -11.85
N SER A 126 12.74 1.57 -12.87
CA SER A 126 13.47 0.44 -13.45
C SER A 126 14.81 0.86 -14.05
N LEU A 127 14.83 1.98 -14.78
CA LEU A 127 16.06 2.54 -15.35
C LEU A 127 17.04 2.92 -14.25
N GLY A 128 16.59 3.63 -13.21
CA GLY A 128 17.41 3.99 -12.06
C GLY A 128 17.98 2.79 -11.32
N ALA A 129 17.14 1.79 -11.02
CA ALA A 129 17.57 0.56 -10.35
C ALA A 129 18.59 -0.21 -11.20
N THR A 130 18.32 -0.39 -12.50
CA THR A 130 19.20 -1.13 -13.40
C THR A 130 20.55 -0.42 -13.56
N SER A 131 20.54 0.91 -13.70
CA SER A 131 21.78 1.71 -13.76
C SER A 131 22.59 1.56 -12.48
N ALA A 132 21.94 1.57 -11.31
CA ALA A 132 22.61 1.36 -10.04
C ALA A 132 23.29 0.00 -9.96
N ILE A 133 22.59 -1.06 -10.38
CA ILE A 133 23.10 -2.44 -10.31
C ILE A 133 24.24 -2.66 -11.34
N LEU A 134 24.04 -2.24 -12.61
CA LEU A 134 24.98 -2.55 -13.68
C LEU A 134 26.22 -1.66 -13.66
N LEU A 135 26.05 -0.38 -13.36
CA LEU A 135 27.14 0.62 -13.41
C LEU A 135 27.71 0.93 -12.04
N GLY A 136 27.14 0.37 -10.98
CA GLY A 136 27.55 0.68 -9.61
C GLY A 136 27.25 2.13 -9.19
N ILE A 137 26.37 2.84 -9.91
CA ILE A 137 26.03 4.23 -9.63
C ILE A 137 25.27 4.30 -8.32
N GLY A 138 25.81 5.06 -7.35
CA GLY A 138 25.19 5.19 -6.04
C GLY A 138 25.59 4.12 -5.03
N ALA A 139 26.55 3.24 -5.33
CA ALA A 139 27.04 2.24 -4.38
C ALA A 139 27.58 2.87 -3.08
N SER A 140 28.06 4.11 -3.14
CA SER A 140 28.48 4.92 -1.99
C SER A 140 27.32 5.34 -1.05
N LEU A 141 26.06 5.19 -1.48
CA LEU A 141 24.87 5.52 -0.69
C LEU A 141 24.49 4.42 0.33
N GLY A 142 25.31 3.39 0.43
CA GLY A 142 25.11 2.29 1.38
C GLY A 142 24.13 1.20 0.90
N PRO A 143 23.60 0.36 1.77
CA PRO A 143 22.84 -0.85 1.41
C PRO A 143 21.53 -0.57 0.65
N ASN A 144 21.00 0.64 0.75
CA ASN A 144 19.74 1.05 0.10
C ASN A 144 19.93 1.74 -1.25
N PHE A 145 21.16 1.71 -1.83
CA PHE A 145 21.50 2.48 -3.04
C PHE A 145 20.59 2.17 -4.24
N VAL A 146 20.15 0.94 -4.39
CA VAL A 146 19.26 0.55 -5.49
C VAL A 146 17.89 1.23 -5.35
N GLY A 147 17.32 1.24 -4.14
CA GLY A 147 16.03 1.90 -3.86
C GLY A 147 16.10 3.42 -4.07
N ILE A 148 17.18 4.05 -3.61
CA ILE A 148 17.40 5.49 -3.77
C ILE A 148 17.55 5.82 -5.26
N SER A 149 18.33 5.05 -6.00
CA SER A 149 18.54 5.25 -7.44
C SER A 149 17.25 5.04 -8.24
N ALA A 150 16.43 4.03 -7.86
CA ALA A 150 15.11 3.82 -8.44
C ALA A 150 14.19 5.02 -8.22
N PHE A 151 14.16 5.55 -7.00
CA PHE A 151 13.36 6.74 -6.67
C PHE A 151 13.79 7.97 -7.49
N ILE A 152 15.10 8.23 -7.57
CA ILE A 152 15.63 9.33 -8.38
C ILE A 152 15.28 9.14 -9.85
N GLY A 153 15.42 7.93 -10.40
CA GLY A 153 15.06 7.62 -11.79
C GLY A 153 13.58 7.86 -12.07
N ALA A 154 12.69 7.42 -11.17
CA ALA A 154 11.25 7.66 -11.26
C ALA A 154 10.94 9.16 -11.27
N PHE A 155 11.55 9.90 -10.35
CA PHE A 155 11.32 11.34 -10.19
C PHE A 155 11.79 12.13 -11.41
N VAL A 156 13.01 11.86 -11.88
CA VAL A 156 13.59 12.54 -13.06
C VAL A 156 12.75 12.26 -14.31
N LEU A 157 12.36 11.00 -14.55
CA LEU A 157 11.57 10.68 -15.73
C LEU A 157 10.16 11.28 -15.66
N SER A 158 9.53 11.28 -14.51
CA SER A 158 8.22 11.93 -14.32
C SER A 158 8.28 13.44 -14.59
N LEU A 159 9.31 14.12 -14.09
CA LEU A 159 9.52 15.54 -14.38
C LEU A 159 9.78 15.78 -15.88
N ALA A 160 10.57 14.91 -16.53
CA ALA A 160 10.84 15.03 -17.97
C ALA A 160 9.55 14.89 -18.79
N VAL A 161 8.69 13.92 -18.45
CA VAL A 161 7.40 13.75 -19.13
C VAL A 161 6.50 14.96 -18.93
N LEU A 162 6.40 15.49 -17.71
CA LEU A 162 5.60 16.69 -17.43
C LEU A 162 6.15 17.92 -18.17
N PHE A 163 7.45 18.08 -18.23
CA PHE A 163 8.09 19.19 -18.95
C PHE A 163 7.82 19.11 -20.45
N ILE A 164 8.00 17.94 -21.07
CA ILE A 164 7.73 17.73 -22.50
C ILE A 164 6.24 17.95 -22.80
N SER A 165 5.34 17.46 -21.96
CA SER A 165 3.90 17.65 -22.10
C SER A 165 3.54 19.14 -22.08
N ASN A 166 4.16 19.93 -21.22
CA ASN A 166 3.91 21.37 -21.13
C ASN A 166 4.44 22.15 -22.35
N LEU A 167 5.52 21.69 -22.97
CA LEU A 167 6.06 22.28 -24.21
C LEU A 167 5.18 22.00 -25.43
N GLY A 168 4.52 20.85 -25.47
CA GLY A 168 3.60 20.45 -26.56
C GLY A 168 2.20 21.07 -26.46
N GLY A 169 1.86 21.69 -25.37
CA GLY A 169 0.53 22.27 -25.09
C GLY A 169 0.36 23.73 -25.49
N ARG A 170 1.17 24.30 -26.39
CA ARG A 170 1.04 25.63 -26.98
C ARG A 170 0.53 25.56 -28.39
#